data_43ce1795b86acb4b328c8e9e728810c3
#
_entry.id   43ce1795b86acb4b328c8e9e728810c3
#
_cell.length_a   1.000
_cell.length_b   1.000
_cell.length_c   1.000
_cell.angle_alpha   90.00
_cell.angle_beta   90.00
_cell.angle_gamma   90.00
#
_symmetry.space_group_name_H-M   'P 1'
#
loop_
_entity.id
_entity.type
_entity.pdbx_description
1 polymer ?
#
loop_
_entity_poly.entity_id
_entity_poly.type
_entity_poly.pdbx_seq_one_letter_code
_entity_poly.pdbx_strand_id
1 'polypeptide(L)'
;IKAGSPVDSVLGELAPLLEEGDVVIDGGNSQWEDTERRITFCEDQGLLFVGCGVSGGEEGALNGPALMPGGSAGAWELIQPIFEAIAARTRKGAVCVNWIGQGGSGHFVKMVHNGIEYGDMQMICDTYQVMRDGLGMSNVAMSEVFGRWNRGKLDSYLIEITRDILAYEDEEGICPVDYILDAAGQKGTGKW
;
A
#
# COMPACT_ATOMS: atom_id res chain seq x y z
N ILE A 1 10.87 0.49 -8.89
CA ILE A 1 11.77 -0.65 -9.12
C ILE A 1 11.58 -1.71 -8.03
N LYS A 2 12.12 -2.91 -8.22
CA LYS A 2 12.03 -3.98 -7.23
C LYS A 2 12.86 -3.62 -6.00
N ALA A 3 12.30 -3.87 -4.81
CA ALA A 3 13.00 -3.65 -3.53
C ALA A 3 14.27 -4.53 -3.39
N GLY A 4 15.19 -4.09 -2.56
CA GLY A 4 16.47 -4.76 -2.31
C GLY A 4 17.61 -4.19 -3.16
N SER A 5 18.56 -5.02 -3.56
CA SER A 5 19.78 -4.60 -4.29
C SER A 5 19.54 -3.77 -5.57
N PRO A 6 18.44 -3.92 -6.35
CA PRO A 6 18.19 -3.02 -7.47
C PRO A 6 18.05 -1.53 -7.07
N VAL A 7 17.51 -1.25 -5.88
CA VAL A 7 17.44 0.13 -5.36
C VAL A 7 18.85 0.66 -5.07
N ASP A 8 19.70 -0.17 -4.47
CA ASP A 8 21.08 0.21 -4.18
C ASP A 8 21.88 0.49 -5.46
N SER A 9 21.69 -0.33 -6.51
CA SER A 9 22.36 -0.13 -7.81
C SER A 9 21.95 1.20 -8.44
N VAL A 10 20.64 1.47 -8.51
CA VAL A 10 20.13 2.72 -9.10
C VAL A 10 20.56 3.92 -8.27
N LEU A 11 20.55 3.81 -6.94
CA LEU A 11 21.00 4.89 -6.06
C LEU A 11 22.49 5.21 -6.29
N GLY A 12 23.33 4.18 -6.43
CA GLY A 12 24.75 4.36 -6.75
C GLY A 12 25.02 5.03 -8.11
N GLU A 13 24.14 4.79 -9.09
CA GLU A 13 24.23 5.44 -10.42
C GLU A 13 23.72 6.88 -10.39
N LEU A 14 22.69 7.18 -9.59
CA LEU A 14 22.07 8.50 -9.51
C LEU A 14 22.88 9.48 -8.65
N ALA A 15 23.41 9.03 -7.51
CA ALA A 15 24.05 9.91 -6.54
C ALA A 15 25.14 10.81 -7.14
N PRO A 16 26.03 10.34 -8.06
CA PRO A 16 27.02 11.21 -8.71
C PRO A 16 26.44 12.27 -9.65
N LEU A 17 25.16 12.20 -10.00
CA LEU A 17 24.47 13.09 -10.92
C LEU A 17 23.63 14.14 -10.21
N LEU A 18 23.54 14.05 -8.87
CA LEU A 18 22.73 14.92 -8.01
C LEU A 18 23.61 15.96 -7.31
N GLU A 19 22.99 17.03 -6.88
CA GLU A 19 23.63 18.13 -6.16
C GLU A 19 23.33 18.06 -4.65
N GLU A 20 24.18 18.71 -3.84
CA GLU A 20 23.96 18.79 -2.39
C GLU A 20 22.59 19.39 -2.06
N GLY A 21 21.84 18.69 -1.21
CA GLY A 21 20.48 19.06 -0.82
C GLY A 21 19.37 18.44 -1.68
N ASP A 22 19.71 17.75 -2.77
CA ASP A 22 18.71 17.03 -3.55
C ASP A 22 18.06 15.90 -2.73
N VAL A 23 16.78 15.63 -3.00
CA VAL A 23 16.00 14.61 -2.28
C VAL A 23 15.76 13.41 -3.18
N VAL A 24 16.24 12.25 -2.76
CA VAL A 24 15.92 10.96 -3.39
C VAL A 24 14.78 10.28 -2.63
N ILE A 25 13.73 9.88 -3.36
CA ILE A 25 12.55 9.25 -2.77
C ILE A 25 12.43 7.81 -3.26
N ASP A 26 12.46 6.85 -2.33
CA ASP A 26 12.11 5.45 -2.59
C ASP A 26 10.63 5.24 -2.22
N GLY A 27 9.74 5.24 -3.22
CA GLY A 27 8.31 4.95 -3.07
C GLY A 27 7.97 3.46 -3.21
N GLY A 28 8.96 2.59 -3.21
CA GLY A 28 8.76 1.13 -3.24
C GLY A 28 8.38 0.56 -1.87
N ASN A 29 8.26 -0.76 -1.82
CA ASN A 29 8.07 -1.46 -0.56
C ASN A 29 9.41 -2.03 -0.06
N SER A 30 10.35 -1.14 0.22
CA SER A 30 11.67 -1.51 0.73
C SER A 30 11.60 -1.91 2.20
N GLN A 31 12.51 -2.79 2.61
CA GLN A 31 12.72 -3.10 4.01
C GLN A 31 13.24 -1.85 4.73
N TRP A 32 12.71 -1.55 5.91
CA TRP A 32 13.03 -0.33 6.64
C TRP A 32 14.50 -0.26 7.07
N GLU A 33 15.14 -1.40 7.38
CA GLU A 33 16.57 -1.46 7.70
C GLU A 33 17.46 -1.11 6.50
N ASP A 34 17.06 -1.51 5.28
CA ASP A 34 17.73 -1.09 4.05
C ASP A 34 17.59 0.43 3.83
N THR A 35 16.45 0.99 4.22
CA THR A 35 16.21 2.43 4.14
C THR A 35 17.12 3.21 5.09
N GLU A 36 17.32 2.74 6.32
CA GLU A 36 18.29 3.32 7.27
C GLU A 36 19.68 3.39 6.64
N ARG A 37 20.13 2.28 6.05
CA ARG A 37 21.44 2.19 5.40
C ARG A 37 21.56 3.16 4.21
N ARG A 38 20.49 3.30 3.41
CA ARG A 38 20.45 4.22 2.25
C ARG A 38 20.44 5.67 2.68
N ILE A 39 19.79 6.00 3.78
CA ILE A 39 19.82 7.34 4.37
C ILE A 39 21.27 7.71 4.70
N THR A 40 21.98 6.86 5.43
CA THR A 40 23.40 7.09 5.76
C THR A 40 24.25 7.27 4.49
N PHE A 41 24.06 6.41 3.48
CA PHE A 41 24.76 6.52 2.21
C PHE A 41 24.51 7.86 1.50
N CYS A 42 23.27 8.36 1.49
CA CYS A 42 22.92 9.64 0.88
C CYS A 42 23.47 10.83 1.66
N GLU A 43 23.34 10.82 2.99
CA GLU A 43 23.81 11.88 3.88
C GLU A 43 25.34 12.05 3.79
N ASP A 44 26.08 10.98 3.65
CA ASP A 44 27.54 11.00 3.42
C ASP A 44 27.93 11.73 2.10
N GLN A 45 26.97 11.91 1.18
CA GLN A 45 27.13 12.60 -0.09
C GLN A 45 26.41 13.96 -0.14
N GLY A 46 25.91 14.44 0.98
CA GLY A 46 25.15 15.68 1.07
C GLY A 46 23.74 15.61 0.49
N LEU A 47 23.22 14.39 0.22
CA LEU A 47 21.88 14.18 -0.31
C LEU A 47 20.89 13.85 0.83
N LEU A 48 19.61 14.11 0.57
CA LEU A 48 18.53 13.70 1.47
C LEU A 48 17.83 12.45 0.90
N PHE A 49 17.47 11.50 1.78
CA PHE A 49 16.76 10.30 1.36
C PHE A 49 15.44 10.13 2.12
N VAL A 50 14.39 9.76 1.39
CA VAL A 50 13.05 9.51 1.95
C VAL A 50 12.59 8.12 1.53
N GLY A 51 12.33 7.26 2.50
CA GLY A 51 11.57 6.03 2.30
C GLY A 51 10.08 6.31 2.48
N CYS A 52 9.31 6.18 1.42
CA CYS A 52 7.88 6.48 1.46
C CYS A 52 7.05 5.24 1.21
N GLY A 53 6.31 4.80 2.22
CA GLY A 53 5.24 3.83 2.03
C GLY A 53 4.12 4.44 1.18
N VAL A 54 3.69 3.71 0.15
CA VAL A 54 2.61 4.13 -0.75
C VAL A 54 1.50 3.08 -0.69
N SER A 55 0.26 3.50 -0.44
CA SER A 55 -0.90 2.62 -0.37
C SER A 55 -2.05 3.12 -1.24
N GLY A 56 -2.78 2.18 -1.88
CA GLY A 56 -3.92 2.49 -2.74
C GLY A 56 -3.97 1.68 -4.04
N GLY A 57 -2.97 0.85 -4.33
CA GLY A 57 -2.91 0.06 -5.57
C GLY A 57 -2.96 0.92 -6.84
N GLU A 58 -3.52 0.39 -7.92
CA GLU A 58 -3.69 1.10 -9.21
C GLU A 58 -4.67 2.26 -9.08
N GLU A 59 -5.76 2.08 -8.35
CA GLU A 59 -6.75 3.12 -8.06
C GLU A 59 -6.11 4.31 -7.32
N GLY A 60 -5.29 4.04 -6.30
CA GLY A 60 -4.55 5.06 -5.58
C GLY A 60 -3.52 5.77 -6.47
N ALA A 61 -2.86 5.05 -7.39
CA ALA A 61 -1.92 5.66 -8.32
C ALA A 61 -2.60 6.65 -9.27
N LEU A 62 -3.86 6.40 -9.64
CA LEU A 62 -4.64 7.26 -10.52
C LEU A 62 -5.29 8.43 -9.77
N ASN A 63 -5.90 8.17 -8.63
CA ASN A 63 -6.80 9.10 -7.93
C ASN A 63 -6.21 9.69 -6.64
N GLY A 64 -4.99 9.33 -6.30
CA GLY A 64 -4.26 9.77 -5.12
C GLY A 64 -4.03 8.63 -4.12
N PRO A 65 -2.78 8.36 -3.73
CA PRO A 65 -2.44 7.35 -2.74
C PRO A 65 -2.45 7.91 -1.31
N ALA A 66 -2.52 7.01 -0.32
CA ALA A 66 -2.07 7.34 1.02
C ALA A 66 -0.53 7.25 1.07
N LEU A 67 0.13 8.26 1.62
CA LEU A 67 1.58 8.40 1.64
C LEU A 67 2.12 8.39 3.07
N MET A 68 3.16 7.62 3.30
CA MET A 68 3.82 7.43 4.59
C MET A 68 5.32 7.77 4.47
N PRO A 69 5.69 9.05 4.28
CA PRO A 69 7.08 9.46 4.15
C PRO A 69 7.83 9.47 5.49
N GLY A 70 9.07 8.99 5.46
CA GLY A 70 10.01 9.11 6.56
C GLY A 70 11.45 9.04 6.02
N GLY A 71 12.41 9.67 6.71
CA GLY A 71 13.78 9.72 6.16
C GLY A 71 14.67 10.76 6.79
N SER A 72 15.53 11.38 5.98
CA SER A 72 16.46 12.42 6.38
C SER A 72 15.77 13.66 6.94
N ALA A 73 16.34 14.23 7.99
CA ALA A 73 15.85 15.48 8.56
C ALA A 73 15.88 16.61 7.52
N GLY A 74 14.83 17.45 7.49
CA GLY A 74 14.71 18.56 6.55
C GLY A 74 14.11 18.19 5.18
N ALA A 75 14.07 16.90 4.81
CA ALA A 75 13.48 16.48 3.54
C ALA A 75 11.97 16.81 3.44
N TRP A 76 11.27 16.73 4.58
CA TRP A 76 9.83 17.00 4.61
C TRP A 76 9.44 18.38 4.10
N GLU A 77 10.15 19.42 4.50
CA GLU A 77 9.86 20.78 4.08
C GLU A 77 9.90 20.95 2.54
N LEU A 78 10.76 20.18 1.88
CA LEU A 78 10.92 20.23 0.43
C LEU A 78 9.84 19.44 -0.31
N ILE A 79 9.43 18.27 0.21
CA ILE A 79 8.51 17.35 -0.47
C ILE A 79 7.05 17.54 -0.05
N GLN A 80 6.77 18.13 1.11
CA GLN A 80 5.42 18.31 1.64
C GLN A 80 4.43 18.90 0.63
N PRO A 81 4.73 20.02 -0.06
CA PRO A 81 3.77 20.61 -0.99
C PRO A 81 3.39 19.68 -2.14
N ILE A 82 4.34 18.86 -2.61
CA ILE A 82 4.12 17.89 -3.68
C ILE A 82 3.26 16.75 -3.15
N PHE A 83 3.62 16.20 -2.00
CA PHE A 83 2.94 15.04 -1.42
C PHE A 83 1.50 15.36 -1.01
N GLU A 84 1.25 16.53 -0.45
CA GLU A 84 -0.10 16.99 -0.14
C GLU A 84 -0.97 17.24 -1.39
N ALA A 85 -0.34 17.61 -2.50
CA ALA A 85 -1.04 17.81 -3.76
C ALA A 85 -1.49 16.50 -4.41
N ILE A 86 -0.68 15.43 -4.31
CA ILE A 86 -0.93 14.14 -4.97
C ILE A 86 -1.62 13.11 -4.06
N ALA A 87 -1.63 13.31 -2.74
CA ALA A 87 -2.21 12.36 -1.81
C ALA A 87 -3.74 12.30 -1.89
N ALA A 88 -4.29 11.12 -1.58
CA ALA A 88 -5.71 10.92 -1.37
C ALA A 88 -6.27 11.90 -0.32
N ARG A 89 -7.58 12.15 -0.40
CA ARG A 89 -8.30 12.94 0.59
C ARG A 89 -9.43 12.12 1.21
N THR A 90 -9.58 12.27 2.51
CA THR A 90 -10.72 11.67 3.20
C THR A 90 -12.03 12.34 2.75
N ARG A 91 -13.17 11.71 3.06
CA ARG A 91 -14.51 12.31 2.84
C ARG A 91 -14.67 13.69 3.52
N LYS A 92 -13.87 14.01 4.54
CA LYS A 92 -13.84 15.31 5.24
C LYS A 92 -12.81 16.28 4.68
N GLY A 93 -12.11 15.93 3.60
CA GLY A 93 -11.13 16.76 2.94
C GLY A 93 -9.72 16.73 3.53
N ALA A 94 -9.48 15.97 4.60
CA ALA A 94 -8.15 15.80 5.16
C ALA A 94 -7.25 15.01 4.19
N VAL A 95 -6.00 15.45 4.04
CA VAL A 95 -5.00 14.80 3.18
C VAL A 95 -4.49 13.53 3.83
N CYS A 96 -4.35 12.47 3.05
CA CYS A 96 -3.84 11.18 3.52
C CYS A 96 -2.31 11.10 3.42
N VAL A 97 -1.63 12.09 3.94
CA VAL A 97 -0.17 12.13 4.09
C VAL A 97 0.20 12.91 5.35
N ASN A 98 1.23 12.44 6.03
CA ASN A 98 1.92 13.18 7.08
C ASN A 98 3.34 12.64 7.20
N TRP A 99 4.27 13.46 7.68
CA TRP A 99 5.61 12.99 8.02
C TRP A 99 5.53 11.99 9.17
N ILE A 100 6.05 10.77 8.92
CA ILE A 100 6.01 9.69 9.93
C ILE A 100 7.12 9.86 10.95
N GLY A 101 8.33 10.26 10.50
CA GLY A 101 9.49 10.46 11.35
C GLY A 101 10.80 10.30 10.59
N GLN A 102 11.89 10.30 11.34
CA GLN A 102 13.23 10.10 10.79
C GLN A 102 13.50 8.62 10.49
N GLY A 103 14.58 8.36 9.78
CA GLY A 103 15.04 7.02 9.47
C GLY A 103 14.09 6.25 8.57
N GLY A 104 14.08 4.93 8.69
CA GLY A 104 13.23 4.02 7.94
C GLY A 104 11.75 4.02 8.32
N SER A 105 11.30 4.98 9.14
CA SER A 105 9.96 5.02 9.75
C SER A 105 8.81 4.92 8.73
N GLY A 106 8.93 5.54 7.56
CA GLY A 106 7.91 5.47 6.52
C GLY A 106 7.71 4.04 5.99
N HIS A 107 8.78 3.36 5.65
CA HIS A 107 8.73 1.96 5.23
C HIS A 107 8.34 1.01 6.37
N PHE A 108 8.75 1.30 7.60
CA PHE A 108 8.33 0.53 8.78
C PHE A 108 6.81 0.58 8.96
N VAL A 109 6.21 1.77 8.92
CA VAL A 109 4.75 1.92 9.02
C VAL A 109 4.03 1.23 7.86
N LYS A 110 4.56 1.31 6.64
CA LYS A 110 3.99 0.58 5.50
C LYS A 110 4.08 -0.94 5.67
N MET A 111 5.17 -1.44 6.22
CA MET A 111 5.32 -2.87 6.54
C MET A 111 4.26 -3.33 7.54
N VAL A 112 4.05 -2.58 8.63
CA VAL A 112 3.01 -2.88 9.63
C VAL A 112 1.62 -2.82 9.01
N HIS A 113 1.35 -1.77 8.22
CA HIS A 113 0.09 -1.64 7.47
C HIS A 113 -0.17 -2.89 6.61
N ASN A 114 0.80 -3.31 5.81
CA ASN A 114 0.63 -4.48 4.94
C ASN A 114 0.43 -5.78 5.74
N GLY A 115 1.11 -5.95 6.88
CA GLY A 115 0.90 -7.10 7.75
C GLY A 115 -0.52 -7.20 8.29
N ILE A 116 -1.09 -6.07 8.70
CA ILE A 116 -2.49 -5.99 9.15
C ILE A 116 -3.45 -6.26 7.99
N GLU A 117 -3.24 -5.61 6.85
CA GLU A 117 -4.09 -5.76 5.66
C GLU A 117 -4.15 -7.21 5.16
N TYR A 118 -3.04 -7.93 5.19
CA TYR A 118 -3.00 -9.35 4.81
C TYR A 118 -3.80 -10.22 5.80
N GLY A 119 -3.76 -9.88 7.09
CA GLY A 119 -4.62 -10.51 8.09
C GLY A 119 -6.10 -10.27 7.84
N ASP A 120 -6.48 -9.04 7.52
CA ASP A 120 -7.86 -8.68 7.17
C ASP A 120 -8.33 -9.42 5.91
N MET A 121 -7.49 -9.48 4.87
CA MET A 121 -7.79 -10.23 3.65
C MET A 121 -7.98 -11.72 3.93
N GLN A 122 -7.15 -12.33 4.78
CA GLN A 122 -7.30 -13.72 5.18
C GLN A 122 -8.63 -13.96 5.92
N MET A 123 -9.00 -13.10 6.85
CA MET A 123 -10.28 -13.20 7.55
C MET A 123 -11.48 -13.08 6.62
N ILE A 124 -11.40 -12.25 5.58
CA ILE A 124 -12.41 -12.15 4.52
C ILE A 124 -12.52 -13.48 3.76
N CYS A 125 -11.38 -14.05 3.34
CA CYS A 125 -11.34 -15.32 2.64
C CYS A 125 -11.90 -16.47 3.49
N ASP A 126 -11.52 -16.57 4.76
CA ASP A 126 -12.04 -17.59 5.68
C ASP A 126 -13.56 -17.44 5.87
N THR A 127 -14.03 -16.21 5.98
CA THR A 127 -15.46 -15.89 6.09
C THR A 127 -16.22 -16.30 4.84
N TYR A 128 -15.68 -15.98 3.67
CA TYR A 128 -16.21 -16.40 2.38
C TYR A 128 -16.33 -17.93 2.32
N GLN A 129 -15.27 -18.64 2.67
CA GLN A 129 -15.25 -20.09 2.66
C GLN A 129 -16.32 -20.71 3.60
N VAL A 130 -16.45 -20.18 4.82
CA VAL A 130 -17.47 -20.63 5.75
C VAL A 130 -18.88 -20.40 5.21
N MET A 131 -19.14 -19.24 4.60
CA MET A 131 -20.44 -18.95 4.00
C MET A 131 -20.75 -19.85 2.81
N ARG A 132 -19.78 -20.05 1.91
CA ARG A 132 -19.96 -20.89 0.74
C ARG A 132 -20.07 -22.36 1.09
N ASP A 133 -19.06 -22.91 1.78
CA ASP A 133 -18.92 -24.36 1.97
C ASP A 133 -19.68 -24.84 3.22
N GLY A 134 -19.74 -24.03 4.27
CA GLY A 134 -20.41 -24.36 5.53
C GLY A 134 -21.91 -24.07 5.54
N LEU A 135 -22.32 -22.95 4.92
CA LEU A 135 -23.71 -22.49 4.92
C LEU A 135 -24.42 -22.66 3.57
N GLY A 136 -23.71 -23.04 2.50
CA GLY A 136 -24.27 -23.23 1.16
C GLY A 136 -24.83 -21.94 0.55
N MET A 137 -24.26 -20.78 0.91
CA MET A 137 -24.74 -19.49 0.40
C MET A 137 -24.30 -19.27 -1.07
N SER A 138 -25.18 -18.66 -1.85
CA SER A 138 -24.80 -18.17 -3.19
C SER A 138 -23.96 -16.91 -3.11
N ASN A 139 -23.22 -16.59 -4.18
CA ASN A 139 -22.40 -15.36 -4.29
C ASN A 139 -23.26 -14.11 -4.05
N VAL A 140 -24.46 -14.04 -4.63
CA VAL A 140 -25.41 -12.94 -4.43
C VAL A 140 -25.80 -12.79 -2.95
N ALA A 141 -26.12 -13.88 -2.28
CA ALA A 141 -26.48 -13.84 -0.86
C ALA A 141 -25.30 -13.41 0.02
N MET A 142 -24.08 -13.84 -0.31
CA MET A 142 -22.84 -13.38 0.35
C MET A 142 -22.59 -11.90 0.10
N SER A 143 -22.74 -11.43 -1.13
CA SER A 143 -22.63 -9.99 -1.49
C SER A 143 -23.57 -9.13 -0.65
N GLU A 144 -24.81 -9.56 -0.46
CA GLU A 144 -25.78 -8.83 0.40
C GLU A 144 -25.31 -8.76 1.87
N VAL A 145 -24.68 -9.81 2.39
CA VAL A 145 -24.12 -9.81 3.76
C VAL A 145 -22.98 -8.80 3.86
N PHE A 146 -22.01 -8.85 2.94
CA PHE A 146 -20.91 -7.89 2.90
C PHE A 146 -21.42 -6.45 2.70
N GLY A 147 -22.45 -6.26 1.87
CA GLY A 147 -23.12 -4.96 1.70
C GLY A 147 -23.78 -4.43 2.99
N ARG A 148 -24.35 -5.30 3.84
CA ARG A 148 -24.84 -4.89 5.17
C ARG A 148 -23.71 -4.51 6.10
N TRP A 149 -22.62 -5.27 6.11
CA TRP A 149 -21.44 -4.98 6.93
C TRP A 149 -20.78 -3.67 6.54
N ASN A 150 -20.71 -3.39 5.24
CA ASN A 150 -20.11 -2.14 4.72
C ASN A 150 -20.94 -0.88 5.06
N ARG A 151 -22.18 -1.02 5.49
CA ARG A 151 -22.99 0.09 6.02
C ARG A 151 -22.89 0.25 7.54
N GLY A 152 -22.03 -0.54 8.20
CA GLY A 152 -21.88 -0.58 9.64
C GLY A 152 -20.44 -0.36 10.09
N LYS A 153 -20.04 -1.09 11.14
CA LYS A 153 -18.70 -0.98 11.75
C LYS A 153 -17.57 -1.49 10.87
N LEU A 154 -17.87 -2.31 9.87
CA LEU A 154 -16.91 -2.88 8.94
C LEU A 154 -16.83 -2.07 7.63
N ASP A 155 -17.36 -0.85 7.58
CA ASP A 155 -17.23 0.06 6.43
C ASP A 155 -15.75 0.24 6.07
N SER A 156 -15.36 -0.33 4.93
CA SER A 156 -13.99 -0.31 4.44
C SER A 156 -13.91 -0.67 2.96
N TYR A 157 -12.83 -0.25 2.32
CA TYR A 157 -12.55 -0.57 0.92
C TYR A 157 -12.53 -2.09 0.67
N LEU A 158 -11.89 -2.89 1.52
CA LEU A 158 -11.83 -4.35 1.34
C LEU A 158 -13.21 -5.01 1.42
N ILE A 159 -14.07 -4.60 2.34
CA ILE A 159 -15.45 -5.09 2.43
C ILE A 159 -16.29 -4.64 1.23
N GLU A 160 -16.08 -3.40 0.77
CA GLU A 160 -16.78 -2.87 -0.42
C GLU A 160 -16.44 -3.69 -1.66
N ILE A 161 -15.16 -3.84 -1.99
CA ILE A 161 -14.76 -4.60 -3.18
C ILE A 161 -15.13 -6.08 -3.08
N THR A 162 -15.13 -6.68 -1.88
CA THR A 162 -15.61 -8.06 -1.70
C THR A 162 -17.08 -8.18 -2.06
N ARG A 163 -17.92 -7.23 -1.62
CA ARG A 163 -19.33 -7.15 -2.03
C ARG A 163 -19.46 -7.12 -3.56
N ASP A 164 -18.69 -6.24 -4.19
CA ASP A 164 -18.80 -5.99 -5.62
C ASP A 164 -18.29 -7.18 -6.47
N ILE A 165 -17.20 -7.82 -6.04
CA ILE A 165 -16.68 -9.04 -6.64
C ILE A 165 -17.72 -10.17 -6.59
N LEU A 166 -18.37 -10.36 -5.44
CA LEU A 166 -19.39 -11.39 -5.25
C LEU A 166 -20.70 -11.11 -6.00
N ALA A 167 -20.99 -9.83 -6.31
CA ALA A 167 -22.14 -9.44 -7.10
C ALA A 167 -21.88 -9.44 -8.61
N TYR A 168 -20.62 -9.47 -9.03
CA TYR A 168 -20.27 -9.36 -10.44
C TYR A 168 -20.54 -10.67 -11.15
N GLU A 169 -21.26 -10.57 -12.29
CA GLU A 169 -21.47 -11.65 -13.24
C GLU A 169 -20.94 -11.20 -14.61
N ASP A 170 -20.32 -12.12 -15.34
CA ASP A 170 -19.89 -11.89 -16.71
C ASP A 170 -21.06 -11.94 -17.69
N GLU A 171 -20.77 -11.84 -19.01
CA GLU A 171 -21.80 -11.85 -20.08
C GLU A 171 -22.58 -13.19 -20.14
N GLU A 172 -22.03 -14.26 -19.56
CA GLU A 172 -22.62 -15.59 -19.49
C GLU A 172 -23.41 -15.83 -18.19
N GLY A 173 -23.45 -14.82 -17.28
CA GLY A 173 -24.09 -14.91 -15.96
C GLY A 173 -23.27 -15.71 -14.95
N ILE A 174 -21.95 -15.80 -15.15
CA ILE A 174 -21.02 -16.53 -14.30
C ILE A 174 -20.27 -15.55 -13.39
N CYS A 175 -20.19 -15.84 -12.10
CA CYS A 175 -19.36 -15.09 -11.18
C CYS A 175 -17.90 -15.56 -11.28
N PRO A 176 -16.95 -14.71 -11.72
CA PRO A 176 -15.56 -15.13 -11.92
C PRO A 176 -14.88 -15.65 -10.66
N VAL A 177 -15.35 -15.28 -9.47
CA VAL A 177 -14.78 -15.75 -8.19
C VAL A 177 -14.81 -17.28 -8.08
N ASP A 178 -15.75 -17.94 -8.73
CA ASP A 178 -15.89 -19.40 -8.69
C ASP A 178 -14.82 -20.13 -9.55
N TYR A 179 -14.12 -19.39 -10.41
CA TYR A 179 -13.13 -19.91 -11.36
C TYR A 179 -11.73 -19.33 -11.13
N ILE A 180 -11.55 -18.49 -10.12
CA ILE A 180 -10.24 -17.95 -9.75
C ILE A 180 -9.33 -19.12 -9.35
N LEU A 181 -8.14 -19.17 -9.98
CA LEU A 181 -7.12 -20.15 -9.60
C LEU A 181 -6.73 -19.95 -8.14
N ASP A 182 -6.78 -21.04 -7.36
CA ASP A 182 -6.32 -21.04 -5.97
C ASP A 182 -4.78 -20.93 -5.91
N ALA A 183 -4.31 -19.74 -6.20
CA ALA A 183 -2.89 -19.37 -6.17
C ALA A 183 -2.74 -17.90 -5.79
N ALA A 184 -1.81 -17.63 -4.90
CA ALA A 184 -1.45 -16.27 -4.50
C ALA A 184 0.00 -15.95 -4.90
N GLY A 185 0.20 -14.74 -5.43
CA GLY A 185 1.52 -14.18 -5.66
C GLY A 185 1.82 -13.08 -4.65
N GLN A 186 3.09 -12.82 -4.40
CA GLN A 186 3.53 -11.70 -3.58
C GLN A 186 4.62 -10.88 -4.27
N LYS A 187 4.63 -9.59 -4.02
CA LYS A 187 5.68 -8.66 -4.49
C LYS A 187 6.83 -8.51 -3.49
N GLY A 188 6.89 -9.34 -2.44
CA GLY A 188 7.93 -9.35 -1.41
C GLY A 188 7.61 -8.52 -0.17
N THR A 189 6.53 -7.75 -0.15
CA THR A 189 6.20 -6.81 0.95
C THR A 189 5.61 -7.45 2.20
N GLY A 190 5.06 -8.64 2.11
CA GLY A 190 4.63 -9.44 3.26
C GLY A 190 5.73 -10.33 3.85
N LYS A 191 6.98 -10.12 3.43
CA LYS A 191 8.12 -10.97 3.78
C LYS A 191 8.77 -10.57 5.11
N TRP A 192 8.68 -9.32 5.50
CA TRP A 192 9.27 -8.75 6.72
C TRP A 192 8.26 -8.05 7.59
#